data_26be29f0c62f2e33ed5e6b96de699ffc
#
_entry.id   26be29f0c62f2e33ed5e6b96de699ffc
#
_cell.length_a   1.000
_cell.length_b   1.000
_cell.length_c   1.000
_cell.angle_alpha   90.00
_cell.angle_beta   90.00
_cell.angle_gamma   90.00
#
_symmetry.space_group_name_H-M   'P 1'
#
loop_
_entity.id
_entity.type
_entity.pdbx_description
1 polymer ?
#
loop_
_entity_poly.entity_id
_entity_poly.type
_entity_poly.pdbx_seq_one_letter_code
_entity_poly.pdbx_strand_id
1 'polypeptide(L)' 'MNEFLKFFDEKSKSYPMHLEIYYSKITDWSINVYKKGCGENGSDLKILYVQECDAELAFAKAYVELKEWLLEHNGGY' A
#
# COMPACT_ATOMS: atom_id res chain seq x y z
N MET A 1 12.68 -11.20 -0.97
CA MET A 1 11.54 -10.27 -1.08
C MET A 1 11.42 -9.47 0.20
N ASN A 2 11.11 -8.17 0.13
CA ASN A 2 11.04 -7.36 1.33
C ASN A 2 9.76 -7.64 2.13
N GLU A 3 9.75 -7.17 3.38
CA GLU A 3 8.67 -7.45 4.31
C GLU A 3 7.32 -6.89 3.84
N PHE A 4 7.33 -5.69 3.23
CA PHE A 4 6.10 -5.09 2.73
C PHE A 4 5.48 -5.93 1.62
N LEU A 5 6.27 -6.36 0.64
CA LEU A 5 5.74 -7.13 -0.48
C LEU A 5 5.20 -8.49 -0.04
N LYS A 6 5.87 -9.13 0.91
CA LYS A 6 5.38 -10.39 1.49
C LYS A 6 4.05 -10.19 2.20
N PHE A 7 3.97 -9.15 3.01
CA PHE A 7 2.76 -8.85 3.76
C PHE A 7 1.61 -8.50 2.83
N PHE A 8 1.88 -7.67 1.82
CA PHE A 8 0.88 -7.29 0.83
C PHE A 8 0.37 -8.52 0.07
N ASP A 9 1.28 -9.37 -0.38
CA ASP A 9 0.91 -10.57 -1.13
C ASP A 9 -0.01 -11.47 -0.32
N GLU A 10 0.31 -11.67 0.95
CA GLU A 10 -0.50 -12.49 1.84
C GLU A 10 -1.89 -11.90 2.06
N LYS A 11 -1.97 -10.60 2.36
CA LYS A 11 -3.26 -9.95 2.65
C LYS A 11 -4.12 -9.79 1.41
N SER A 12 -3.52 -9.60 0.23
CA SER A 12 -4.28 -9.43 -1.00
C SER A 12 -5.04 -10.68 -1.44
N LYS A 13 -4.71 -11.82 -0.87
CA LYS A 13 -5.41 -13.07 -1.18
C LYS A 13 -6.84 -13.09 -0.62
N SER A 14 -7.06 -12.40 0.49
CA SER A 14 -8.39 -12.33 1.10
C SER A 14 -8.97 -10.92 1.12
N TYR A 15 -8.26 -9.95 0.58
CA TYR A 15 -8.65 -8.55 0.64
C TYR A 15 -8.28 -7.91 -0.70
N PRO A 16 -9.26 -7.56 -1.54
CA PRO A 16 -8.97 -7.08 -2.89
C PRO A 16 -8.25 -5.74 -2.86
N MET A 17 -6.96 -5.76 -3.17
CA MET A 17 -6.12 -4.57 -3.17
C MET A 17 -5.35 -4.44 -4.46
N HIS A 18 -4.99 -3.20 -4.80
CA HIS A 18 -4.18 -2.87 -5.97
C HIS A 18 -2.94 -2.14 -5.49
N LEU A 19 -1.77 -2.57 -5.97
CA LEU A 19 -0.49 -1.98 -5.59
C LEU A 19 0.16 -1.34 -6.81
N GLU A 20 0.63 -0.10 -6.64
CA GLU A 20 1.42 0.59 -7.65
C GLU A 20 2.74 1.02 -7.04
N ILE A 21 3.84 0.66 -7.69
CA ILE A 21 5.17 1.08 -7.29
C ILE A 21 5.78 1.80 -8.47
N TYR A 22 6.23 3.03 -8.26
CA TYR A 22 6.75 3.87 -9.32
C TYR A 22 8.03 4.55 -8.85
N TYR A 23 9.00 4.68 -9.77
CA TYR A 23 10.24 5.41 -9.49
C TYR A 23 10.59 6.30 -10.67
N SER A 24 11.00 7.53 -10.37
CA SER A 24 11.64 8.39 -11.35
C SER A 24 12.61 9.31 -10.63
N LYS A 25 13.55 9.89 -11.36
CA LYS A 25 14.50 10.83 -10.76
C LYS A 25 13.83 12.10 -10.26
N ILE A 26 12.63 12.39 -10.77
CA ILE A 26 11.88 13.59 -10.39
C ILE A 26 11.00 13.32 -9.18
N THR A 27 10.32 12.16 -9.14
CA THR A 27 9.33 11.85 -8.11
C THR A 27 9.82 10.87 -7.05
N ASP A 28 11.05 10.38 -7.18
CA ASP A 28 11.60 9.38 -6.28
C ASP A 28 10.76 8.10 -6.26
N TRP A 29 10.83 7.33 -5.17
CA TRP A 29 10.03 6.12 -5.01
C TRP A 29 8.63 6.49 -4.54
N SER A 30 7.63 5.96 -5.22
CA SER A 30 6.24 6.23 -4.91
C SER A 30 5.52 4.89 -4.77
N ILE A 31 4.84 4.68 -3.64
CA ILE A 31 4.11 3.44 -3.37
C ILE A 31 2.67 3.80 -3.05
N ASN A 32 1.73 3.25 -3.81
CA ASN A 32 0.31 3.48 -3.64
C ASN A 32 -0.40 2.16 -3.46
N VAL A 33 -1.29 2.07 -2.48
CA VAL A 33 -2.14 0.90 -2.29
C VAL A 33 -3.59 1.36 -2.27
N TYR A 34 -4.44 0.63 -2.98
CA TYR A 34 -5.87 0.92 -3.08
C TYR A 34 -6.68 -0.31 -2.72
N LYS A 35 -7.85 -0.11 -2.12
CA LYS A 35 -8.83 -1.17 -1.95
C LYS A 35 -9.79 -1.09 -3.13
N LYS A 36 -9.92 -2.17 -3.87
CA LYS A 36 -10.71 -2.18 -5.10
C LYS A 36 -12.21 -2.05 -4.84
N GLY A 37 -12.84 -1.16 -5.60
CA GLY A 37 -14.30 -1.04 -5.60
C GLY A 37 -14.90 -0.40 -4.37
N CYS A 38 -14.11 0.15 -3.47
CA CYS A 38 -14.61 0.73 -2.21
C CYS A 38 -14.64 2.24 -2.18
N GLY A 39 -14.25 2.90 -3.27
CA GLY A 39 -14.33 4.36 -3.39
C GLY A 39 -15.68 4.81 -3.91
N GLU A 40 -15.85 6.12 -4.12
CA GLU A 40 -17.07 6.68 -4.67
C GLU A 40 -17.33 6.14 -6.07
N ASN A 41 -18.60 5.86 -6.38
CA ASN A 41 -19.03 5.38 -7.69
C ASN A 41 -18.33 4.09 -8.15
N GLY A 42 -17.91 3.24 -7.18
CA GLY A 42 -17.25 1.99 -7.50
C GLY A 42 -15.78 2.12 -7.83
N SER A 43 -15.20 3.30 -7.65
CA SER A 43 -13.76 3.50 -7.85
C SER A 43 -12.97 2.88 -6.70
N ASP A 44 -11.65 2.84 -6.84
CA ASP A 44 -10.78 2.29 -5.79
C ASP A 44 -10.61 3.30 -4.65
N LEU A 45 -10.58 2.79 -3.43
CA LEU A 45 -10.34 3.61 -2.24
C LEU A 45 -8.84 3.62 -1.93
N LYS A 46 -8.24 4.80 -1.85
CA LYS A 46 -6.81 4.90 -1.52
C LYS A 46 -6.58 4.52 -0.06
N ILE A 47 -5.75 3.51 0.16
CA ILE A 47 -5.36 3.07 1.49
C ILE A 47 -4.15 3.85 1.98
N LEU A 48 -3.11 3.97 1.14
CA LEU A 48 -1.91 4.68 1.49
C LEU A 48 -1.21 5.24 0.27
N TYR A 49 -0.40 6.27 0.50
CA TYR A 49 0.49 6.83 -0.48
C TYR A 49 1.80 7.21 0.23
N VAL A 50 2.92 6.68 -0.26
CA VAL A 50 4.24 6.95 0.29
C VAL A 50 5.14 7.46 -0.83
N GLN A 51 5.90 8.51 -0.56
CA GLN A 51 6.91 9.02 -1.49
C GLN A 51 8.20 9.28 -0.72
N GLU A 52 9.28 8.62 -1.11
CA GLU A 52 10.58 8.76 -0.46
C GLU A 52 11.71 8.58 -1.47
N CYS A 53 12.84 9.25 -1.21
CA CYS A 53 14.00 9.12 -2.09
C CYS A 53 14.73 7.79 -1.91
N ASP A 54 14.54 7.13 -0.77
CA ASP A 54 15.18 5.86 -0.46
C ASP A 54 14.16 4.71 -0.53
N ALA A 55 14.45 3.70 -1.35
CA ALA A 55 13.54 2.59 -1.54
C ALA A 55 13.25 1.84 -0.24
N GLU A 56 14.28 1.60 0.55
CA GLU A 56 14.13 0.86 1.81
C GLU A 56 13.19 1.59 2.77
N LEU A 57 13.37 2.91 2.89
CA LEU A 57 12.49 3.73 3.72
C LEU A 57 11.06 3.77 3.17
N ALA A 58 10.92 3.88 1.85
CA ALA A 58 9.60 3.89 1.22
C ALA A 58 8.82 2.62 1.55
N PHE A 59 9.46 1.45 1.41
CA PHE A 59 8.81 0.18 1.70
C PHE A 59 8.52 0.02 3.20
N ALA A 60 9.41 0.50 4.08
CA ALA A 60 9.18 0.44 5.52
C ALA A 60 7.96 1.27 5.92
N LYS A 61 7.85 2.48 5.37
CA LYS A 61 6.69 3.34 5.63
C LYS A 61 5.40 2.73 5.11
N ALA A 62 5.43 2.17 3.89
CA ALA A 62 4.26 1.53 3.32
C ALA A 62 3.79 0.36 4.18
N TYR A 63 4.71 -0.41 4.72
CA TYR A 63 4.40 -1.54 5.58
C TYR A 63 3.66 -1.08 6.84
N VAL A 64 4.20 -0.06 7.51
CA VAL A 64 3.58 0.47 8.73
C VAL A 64 2.19 1.04 8.42
N GLU A 65 2.07 1.84 7.37
CA GLU A 65 0.78 2.45 7.03
C GLU A 65 -0.27 1.42 6.63
N LEU A 66 0.12 0.35 5.94
CA LEU A 66 -0.81 -0.70 5.58
C LEU A 66 -1.30 -1.44 6.83
N LYS A 67 -0.41 -1.74 7.77
CA LYS A 67 -0.80 -2.36 9.03
C LYS A 67 -1.77 -1.48 9.82
N GLU A 68 -1.47 -0.20 9.92
CA GLU A 68 -2.33 0.74 10.64
C GLU A 68 -3.72 0.82 10.01
N TRP A 69 -3.78 0.89 8.68
CA TRP A 69 -5.05 0.94 7.99
C TRP A 69 -5.88 -0.33 8.24
N LEU A 70 -5.23 -1.49 8.19
CA LEU A 70 -5.93 -2.76 8.44
C LEU A 70 -6.43 -2.87 9.87
N LEU A 71 -5.68 -2.33 10.84
CA LEU A 71 -6.13 -2.31 12.23
C LEU A 71 -7.39 -1.45 12.39
N GLU A 72 -7.42 -0.30 11.73
CA GLU A 72 -8.55 0.63 11.85
C GLU A 72 -9.79 0.17 11.08
N HIS A 73 -9.62 -0.40 9.89
CA HIS A 73 -10.73 -0.66 8.99
C HIS A 73 -11.10 -2.12 8.86
N ASN A 74 -10.22 -3.02 9.28
CA ASN A 74 -10.45 -4.46 9.17
C ASN A 74 -10.39 -5.17 10.52
N GLY A 75 -10.15 -4.44 11.58
CA GLY A 75 -10.07 -5.00 12.92
C GLY A 75 -8.82 -5.82 13.18
N GLY A 76 -7.81 -5.73 12.30
CA GLY A 76 -6.58 -6.47 12.45
C GLY A 76 -6.04 -6.99 11.12
N TYR A 77 -4.92 -7.71 11.19
CA TYR A 77 -4.31 -8.27 9.98
C TYR A 77 -3.83 -9.71 10.16
#